data_714cd5bd47a3dda2387bf96e7c2b8116
#
_entry.id   714cd5bd47a3dda2387bf96e7c2b8116
#
_cell.length_a   1.000
_cell.length_b   1.000
_cell.length_c   1.000
_cell.angle_alpha   90.00
_cell.angle_beta   90.00
_cell.angle_gamma   90.00
#
_symmetry.space_group_name_H-M   'P 1'
#
loop_
_entity.id
_entity.type
_entity.pdbx_description
1 polymer ?
#
loop_
_entity_poly.entity_id
_entity_poly.type
_entity_poly.pdbx_seq_one_letter_code
_entity_poly.pdbx_strand_id
1 'polypeptide(L)'
;AGDYWNYSEQTVINTTDVDLSSLPINAAIGVSSATSAILQWAFPPVVDEIQVSYTDRDGEKVVDRFKPGDYSYVANLPHNQKSAIKVQLLAKGVFGPEQTIEVQTKALTDKYVPAANTRPENVPFFNDVEFKKSLSGEWAVIYGPTVGEDWSTNDFRFEYFDWWNTWLIGYADRLPNCQDIENFKSLTIQGEIQTLVDILPFVNLETLSIIKGKGFSVDKTINPNVDLTVLKKLKKLNTVIIGPDVPLTKKNFDDAGLTHLTITHGE
;
A
#
# COMPACT_ATOMS: atom_id res chain seq x y z
N ALA A 1 11.40 33.72 -51.32
CA ALA A 1 10.41 33.46 -50.29
C ALA A 1 11.12 32.74 -49.18
N GLY A 2 11.40 33.44 -48.10
CA GLY A 2 12.11 32.88 -46.93
C GLY A 2 11.11 32.61 -45.82
N ASP A 3 11.06 31.38 -45.38
CA ASP A 3 10.25 30.98 -44.25
C ASP A 3 10.91 31.49 -42.94
N TYR A 4 10.33 32.51 -42.37
CA TYR A 4 10.65 32.97 -41.04
C TYR A 4 9.87 32.09 -40.05
N TRP A 5 10.56 31.13 -39.43
CA TRP A 5 10.07 30.51 -38.21
C TRP A 5 10.32 31.47 -37.07
N ASN A 6 9.28 32.16 -36.62
CA ASN A 6 9.33 32.89 -35.34
C ASN A 6 9.40 31.86 -34.21
N TYR A 7 10.61 31.67 -33.66
CA TYR A 7 10.74 31.07 -32.38
C TYR A 7 10.20 32.10 -31.36
N SER A 8 9.08 31.77 -30.75
CA SER A 8 8.64 32.51 -29.57
C SER A 8 9.77 32.49 -28.54
N GLU A 9 10.15 33.67 -28.06
CA GLU A 9 11.09 33.79 -26.95
C GLU A 9 10.62 32.86 -25.83
N GLN A 10 11.47 31.91 -25.46
CA GLN A 10 11.23 31.12 -24.27
C GLN A 10 11.33 32.08 -23.08
N THR A 11 10.20 32.45 -22.50
CA THR A 11 10.18 33.14 -21.23
C THR A 11 10.76 32.18 -20.20
N VAL A 12 12.01 32.38 -19.84
CA VAL A 12 12.61 31.69 -18.69
C VAL A 12 11.89 32.24 -17.46
N ILE A 13 10.89 31.51 -17.01
CA ILE A 13 10.26 31.78 -15.72
C ILE A 13 11.31 31.46 -14.68
N ASN A 14 11.85 32.50 -14.07
CA ASN A 14 12.80 32.37 -12.98
C ASN A 14 12.04 31.84 -11.77
N THR A 15 12.08 30.52 -11.56
CA THR A 15 11.32 29.81 -10.51
C THR A 15 11.87 30.04 -9.10
N THR A 16 12.63 31.11 -8.88
CA THR A 16 13.20 31.41 -7.55
C THR A 16 12.16 31.88 -6.55
N ASP A 17 11.04 32.44 -6.99
CA ASP A 17 9.99 33.00 -6.13
C ASP A 17 8.64 32.31 -6.42
N VAL A 18 8.55 31.03 -6.09
CA VAL A 18 7.25 30.34 -6.18
C VAL A 18 6.41 30.73 -4.97
N ASP A 19 5.32 31.44 -5.23
CA ASP A 19 4.31 31.70 -4.19
C ASP A 19 3.45 30.46 -3.96
N LEU A 20 3.85 29.65 -2.98
CA LEU A 20 3.10 28.46 -2.57
C LEU A 20 1.79 28.81 -1.85
N SER A 21 1.60 30.06 -1.40
CA SER A 21 0.40 30.47 -0.67
C SER A 21 -0.84 30.49 -1.56
N SER A 22 -0.65 30.69 -2.85
CA SER A 22 -1.73 30.73 -3.86
C SER A 22 -2.05 29.36 -4.47
N LEU A 23 -1.25 28.32 -4.20
CA LEU A 23 -1.45 27.00 -4.78
C LEU A 23 -2.42 26.16 -3.95
N PRO A 24 -3.58 25.77 -4.50
CA PRO A 24 -4.50 24.90 -3.79
C PRO A 24 -3.92 23.48 -3.71
N ILE A 25 -4.10 22.83 -2.57
CA ILE A 25 -3.88 21.39 -2.45
C ILE A 25 -5.18 20.68 -2.82
N ASN A 26 -5.29 20.26 -4.08
CA ASN A 26 -6.41 19.48 -4.55
C ASN A 26 -6.19 18.01 -4.21
N ALA A 27 -6.43 17.65 -2.95
CA ALA A 27 -6.33 16.28 -2.49
C ALA A 27 -7.69 15.59 -2.51
N ALA A 28 -7.71 14.35 -2.98
CA ALA A 28 -8.85 13.46 -2.90
C ALA A 28 -8.44 12.17 -2.19
N ILE A 29 -9.40 11.54 -1.51
CA ILE A 29 -9.20 10.21 -0.96
C ILE A 29 -9.44 9.21 -2.08
N GLY A 30 -8.38 8.61 -2.59
CA GLY A 30 -8.47 7.65 -3.67
C GLY A 30 -9.01 6.31 -3.20
N VAL A 31 -8.49 5.82 -2.07
CA VAL A 31 -8.86 4.53 -1.49
C VAL A 31 -8.68 4.58 0.02
N SER A 32 -9.51 3.85 0.75
CA SER A 32 -9.42 3.74 2.21
C SER A 32 -9.72 2.33 2.70
N SER A 33 -9.13 1.99 3.83
CA SER A 33 -9.40 0.77 4.59
C SER A 33 -9.87 1.14 6.01
N ALA A 34 -9.90 0.17 6.92
CA ALA A 34 -10.17 0.44 8.32
C ALA A 34 -9.06 1.25 9.02
N THR A 35 -7.82 1.19 8.49
CA THR A 35 -6.64 1.73 9.18
C THR A 35 -5.74 2.56 8.29
N SER A 36 -6.06 2.71 7.01
CA SER A 36 -5.20 3.44 6.06
C SER A 36 -5.99 4.06 4.92
N ALA A 37 -5.39 5.01 4.24
CA ALA A 37 -5.91 5.56 3.00
C ALA A 37 -4.77 5.94 2.05
N ILE A 38 -5.04 5.85 0.75
CA ILE A 38 -4.20 6.41 -0.30
C ILE A 38 -4.76 7.78 -0.66
N LEU A 39 -3.88 8.78 -0.66
CA LEU A 39 -4.21 10.14 -1.03
C LEU A 39 -3.85 10.36 -2.50
N GLN A 40 -4.75 11.02 -3.21
CA GLN A 40 -4.54 11.39 -4.61
C GLN A 40 -4.55 12.91 -4.73
N TRP A 41 -3.58 13.46 -5.42
CA TRP A 41 -3.48 14.87 -5.75
C TRP A 41 -2.77 15.09 -7.07
N ALA A 42 -3.07 16.23 -7.68
CA ALA A 42 -2.27 16.71 -8.79
C ALA A 42 -1.12 17.55 -8.22
N PHE A 43 0.11 17.12 -8.47
CA PHE A 43 1.29 17.91 -8.11
C PHE A 43 1.41 19.11 -9.07
N PRO A 44 1.36 20.36 -8.59
CA PRO A 44 1.75 21.50 -9.40
C PRO A 44 3.22 21.34 -9.84
N PRO A 45 3.59 21.71 -11.06
CA PRO A 45 4.93 21.48 -11.61
C PRO A 45 6.10 22.09 -10.80
N VAL A 46 5.79 23.05 -9.94
CA VAL A 46 6.78 23.75 -9.10
C VAL A 46 6.99 23.09 -7.74
N VAL A 47 6.22 22.06 -7.41
CA VAL A 47 6.26 21.38 -6.12
C VAL A 47 7.19 20.18 -6.20
N ASP A 48 8.15 20.12 -5.29
CA ASP A 48 9.12 19.04 -5.17
C ASP A 48 8.56 17.87 -4.35
N GLU A 49 7.85 18.20 -3.26
CA GLU A 49 7.31 17.22 -2.31
C GLU A 49 5.98 17.72 -1.71
N ILE A 50 5.20 16.79 -1.19
CA ILE A 50 4.10 17.06 -0.26
C ILE A 50 4.45 16.46 1.09
N GLN A 51 4.40 17.27 2.15
CA GLN A 51 4.48 16.78 3.52
C GLN A 51 3.08 16.49 4.05
N VAL A 52 2.91 15.30 4.61
CA VAL A 52 1.69 14.84 5.25
C VAL A 52 1.97 14.60 6.72
N SER A 53 1.16 15.15 7.62
CA SER A 53 1.30 14.89 9.05
C SER A 53 -0.05 14.62 9.70
N TYR A 54 -0.07 13.67 10.62
CA TYR A 54 -1.29 13.24 11.32
C TYR A 54 -0.92 12.58 12.64
N THR A 55 -1.94 12.31 13.47
CA THR A 55 -1.79 11.49 14.67
C THR A 55 -2.36 10.11 14.36
N ASP A 56 -1.58 9.08 14.59
CA ASP A 56 -2.02 7.71 14.39
C ASP A 56 -2.90 7.20 15.53
N ARG A 57 -3.40 5.96 15.44
CA ARG A 57 -4.29 5.36 16.44
C ARG A 57 -3.62 5.10 17.79
N ASP A 58 -2.31 5.06 17.83
CA ASP A 58 -1.52 4.90 19.06
C ASP A 58 -1.22 6.25 19.72
N GLY A 59 -1.66 7.36 19.12
CA GLY A 59 -1.43 8.71 19.58
C GLY A 59 -0.08 9.29 19.17
N GLU A 60 0.67 8.62 18.29
CA GLU A 60 1.96 9.08 17.80
C GLU A 60 1.79 10.05 16.65
N LYS A 61 2.61 11.11 16.66
CA LYS A 61 2.67 12.04 15.54
C LYS A 61 3.51 11.46 14.41
N VAL A 62 2.88 11.30 13.25
CA VAL A 62 3.50 10.84 12.01
C VAL A 62 3.75 12.01 11.08
N VAL A 63 4.91 12.04 10.42
CA VAL A 63 5.27 13.01 9.38
C VAL A 63 5.91 12.25 8.24
N ASP A 64 5.29 12.28 7.08
CA ASP A 64 5.78 11.66 5.85
C ASP A 64 5.94 12.69 4.74
N ARG A 65 6.82 12.39 3.76
CA ARG A 65 7.02 13.20 2.57
C ARG A 65 6.93 12.34 1.33
N PHE A 66 6.24 12.85 0.32
CA PHE A 66 5.98 12.16 -0.94
C PHE A 66 6.38 13.05 -2.10
N LYS A 67 7.07 12.47 -3.07
CA LYS A 67 7.45 13.12 -4.33
C LYS A 67 6.38 12.91 -5.40
N PRO A 68 6.39 13.71 -6.47
CA PRO A 68 5.59 13.40 -7.65
C PRO A 68 5.88 11.99 -8.16
N GLY A 69 4.82 11.19 -8.32
CA GLY A 69 4.92 9.79 -8.73
C GLY A 69 4.93 8.77 -7.58
N ASP A 70 5.18 9.20 -6.34
CA ASP A 70 5.07 8.31 -5.18
C ASP A 70 3.59 8.00 -4.88
N TYR A 71 3.36 6.84 -4.29
CA TYR A 71 2.08 6.54 -3.64
C TYR A 71 2.01 7.27 -2.30
N SER A 72 1.16 8.27 -2.24
CA SER A 72 0.95 9.04 -1.00
C SER A 72 -0.09 8.37 -0.12
N TYR A 73 0.20 8.15 1.14
CA TYR A 73 -0.66 7.40 2.03
C TYR A 73 -0.65 7.94 3.47
N VAL A 74 -1.67 7.56 4.20
CA VAL A 74 -1.73 7.64 5.67
C VAL A 74 -2.01 6.24 6.22
N ALA A 75 -1.35 5.86 7.30
CA ALA A 75 -1.38 4.51 7.85
C ALA A 75 -1.60 4.51 9.36
N ASN A 76 -1.99 3.36 9.90
CA ASN A 76 -2.25 3.15 11.31
C ASN A 76 -3.26 4.14 11.90
N LEU A 77 -4.28 4.50 11.12
CA LEU A 77 -5.38 5.35 11.56
C LEU A 77 -6.39 4.54 12.41
N PRO A 78 -7.11 5.20 13.32
CA PRO A 78 -8.22 4.56 14.00
C PRO A 78 -9.34 4.23 13.01
N HIS A 79 -10.01 3.10 13.21
CA HIS A 79 -11.08 2.64 12.34
C HIS A 79 -12.41 3.32 12.61
N ASN A 80 -13.27 3.36 11.60
CA ASN A 80 -14.64 3.89 11.63
C ASN A 80 -14.75 5.33 12.15
N GLN A 81 -13.75 6.17 11.86
CA GLN A 81 -13.81 7.58 12.24
C GLN A 81 -13.08 8.48 11.24
N LYS A 82 -13.35 9.77 11.36
CA LYS A 82 -12.63 10.81 10.63
C LYS A 82 -11.34 11.17 11.34
N SER A 83 -10.26 11.28 10.54
CA SER A 83 -8.97 11.74 10.98
C SER A 83 -8.58 12.99 10.20
N ALA A 84 -8.16 14.01 10.90
CA ALA A 84 -7.64 15.23 10.29
C ALA A 84 -6.17 15.03 9.88
N ILE A 85 -5.90 15.25 8.61
CA ILE A 85 -4.57 15.13 8.01
C ILE A 85 -4.10 16.52 7.60
N LYS A 86 -2.97 16.94 8.10
CA LYS A 86 -2.33 18.19 7.72
C LYS A 86 -1.41 17.96 6.54
N VAL A 87 -1.51 18.82 5.53
CA VAL A 87 -0.73 18.72 4.30
C VAL A 87 -0.09 20.07 3.99
N GLN A 88 1.14 20.04 3.51
CA GLN A 88 1.90 21.20 3.07
C GLN A 88 2.65 20.89 1.79
N LEU A 89 2.61 21.82 0.85
CA LEU A 89 3.47 21.76 -0.34
C LEU A 89 4.89 22.20 0.05
N LEU A 90 5.87 21.57 -0.56
CA LEU A 90 7.29 21.92 -0.40
C LEU A 90 7.90 22.16 -1.77
N ALA A 91 8.53 23.32 -1.95
CA ALA A 91 9.31 23.63 -3.13
C ALA A 91 10.62 24.32 -2.73
N LYS A 92 11.75 23.82 -3.24
CA LYS A 92 13.10 24.36 -2.97
C LYS A 92 13.39 24.58 -1.47
N GLY A 93 12.87 23.70 -0.62
CA GLY A 93 13.07 23.79 0.83
C GLY A 93 12.12 24.75 1.56
N VAL A 94 11.21 25.42 0.85
CA VAL A 94 10.22 26.34 1.43
C VAL A 94 8.86 25.64 1.53
N PHE A 95 8.24 25.69 2.72
CA PHE A 95 6.90 25.18 2.95
C PHE A 95 5.83 26.22 2.60
N GLY A 96 4.81 25.76 1.88
CA GLY A 96 3.57 26.50 1.74
C GLY A 96 2.71 26.47 3.01
N PRO A 97 1.54 27.13 2.99
CA PRO A 97 0.62 27.11 4.11
C PRO A 97 0.10 25.69 4.38
N GLU A 98 -0.10 25.40 5.67
CA GLU A 98 -0.71 24.15 6.10
C GLU A 98 -2.19 24.14 5.75
N GLN A 99 -2.66 23.06 5.13
CA GLN A 99 -4.07 22.79 4.87
C GLN A 99 -4.46 21.50 5.57
N THR A 100 -5.74 21.38 5.94
CA THR A 100 -6.27 20.18 6.57
C THR A 100 -7.26 19.50 5.63
N ILE A 101 -7.07 18.19 5.44
CA ILE A 101 -8.01 17.31 4.76
C ILE A 101 -8.55 16.29 5.76
N GLU A 102 -9.73 15.75 5.51
CA GLU A 102 -10.32 14.70 6.34
C GLU A 102 -10.28 13.35 5.63
N VAL A 103 -9.84 12.33 6.34
CA VAL A 103 -9.88 10.93 5.90
C VAL A 103 -10.89 10.18 6.76
N GLN A 104 -11.89 9.56 6.14
CA GLN A 104 -12.83 8.64 6.80
C GLN A 104 -12.35 7.21 6.60
N THR A 105 -11.98 6.54 7.68
CA THR A 105 -11.65 5.12 7.67
C THR A 105 -12.91 4.26 7.71
N LYS A 106 -12.79 3.03 7.23
CA LYS A 106 -13.90 2.06 7.20
C LYS A 106 -14.09 1.40 8.56
N ALA A 107 -15.31 0.87 8.76
CA ALA A 107 -15.61 0.04 9.92
C ALA A 107 -14.99 -1.35 9.79
N LEU A 108 -14.68 -1.98 10.93
CA LEU A 108 -14.40 -3.41 10.99
C LEU A 108 -15.74 -4.17 10.86
N THR A 109 -15.72 -5.27 10.14
CA THR A 109 -16.86 -6.17 10.00
C THR A 109 -16.38 -7.56 9.58
N ASP A 110 -17.05 -8.56 10.11
CA ASP A 110 -16.91 -9.99 9.79
C ASP A 110 -17.87 -10.46 8.69
N LYS A 111 -18.67 -9.54 8.13
CA LYS A 111 -19.63 -9.90 7.09
C LYS A 111 -18.92 -10.45 5.86
N TYR A 112 -19.45 -11.57 5.36
CA TYR A 112 -19.04 -12.14 4.08
C TYR A 112 -19.16 -11.13 2.95
N VAL A 113 -18.12 -11.09 2.12
CA VAL A 113 -18.05 -10.22 0.95
C VAL A 113 -17.79 -11.07 -0.28
N PRO A 114 -18.72 -11.13 -1.24
CA PRO A 114 -18.48 -11.83 -2.51
C PRO A 114 -17.28 -11.23 -3.26
N ALA A 115 -16.47 -12.09 -3.88
CA ALA A 115 -15.34 -11.65 -4.70
C ALA A 115 -15.77 -10.91 -5.98
N ALA A 116 -16.98 -11.18 -6.47
CA ALA A 116 -17.49 -10.64 -7.73
C ALA A 116 -17.98 -9.19 -7.58
N ASN A 117 -17.34 -8.30 -8.30
CA ASN A 117 -17.75 -6.96 -8.80
C ASN A 117 -18.48 -5.95 -7.89
N THR A 118 -18.96 -6.31 -6.73
CA THR A 118 -19.55 -5.36 -5.79
C THR A 118 -18.57 -5.12 -4.66
N ARG A 119 -18.24 -3.86 -4.43
CA ARG A 119 -17.34 -3.48 -3.35
C ARG A 119 -18.17 -2.99 -2.16
N PRO A 120 -18.39 -3.81 -1.13
CA PRO A 120 -18.95 -3.35 0.12
C PRO A 120 -18.03 -2.30 0.76
N GLU A 121 -18.61 -1.37 1.50
CA GLU A 121 -17.86 -0.27 2.14
C GLU A 121 -16.73 -0.74 3.07
N ASN A 122 -16.88 -1.93 3.63
CA ASN A 122 -15.94 -2.51 4.57
C ASN A 122 -14.80 -3.34 3.96
N VAL A 123 -14.73 -3.42 2.63
CA VAL A 123 -13.60 -4.07 1.92
C VAL A 123 -12.56 -3.02 1.59
N PRO A 124 -11.29 -3.25 1.93
CA PRO A 124 -10.21 -2.36 1.52
C PRO A 124 -10.07 -2.35 0.00
N PHE A 125 -9.50 -1.28 -0.50
CA PHE A 125 -9.13 -1.18 -1.89
C PHE A 125 -7.65 -1.55 -2.04
N PHE A 126 -7.34 -2.30 -3.07
CA PHE A 126 -5.97 -2.63 -3.42
C PHE A 126 -5.60 -1.95 -4.74
N ASN A 127 -4.45 -1.28 -4.75
CA ASN A 127 -3.94 -0.54 -5.91
C ASN A 127 -3.20 -1.45 -6.87
N ASP A 128 -2.44 -2.37 -6.33
CA ASP A 128 -1.65 -3.32 -7.11
C ASP A 128 -2.52 -4.53 -7.47
N VAL A 129 -2.66 -4.78 -8.76
CA VAL A 129 -3.49 -5.88 -9.28
C VAL A 129 -2.95 -7.24 -8.86
N GLU A 130 -1.63 -7.41 -8.85
CA GLU A 130 -1.00 -8.68 -8.48
C GLU A 130 -1.09 -8.90 -6.96
N PHE A 131 -0.96 -7.84 -6.17
CA PHE A 131 -1.23 -7.91 -4.73
C PHE A 131 -2.67 -8.35 -4.46
N LYS A 132 -3.64 -7.72 -5.12
CA LYS A 132 -5.05 -8.09 -5.03
C LYS A 132 -5.30 -9.55 -5.42
N LYS A 133 -4.67 -10.02 -6.49
CA LYS A 133 -4.76 -11.42 -6.93
C LYS A 133 -4.21 -12.38 -5.88
N SER A 134 -3.14 -12.02 -5.21
CA SER A 134 -2.61 -12.80 -4.07
C SER A 134 -3.66 -12.99 -2.96
N LEU A 135 -4.60 -12.04 -2.81
CA LEU A 135 -5.64 -12.08 -1.79
C LEU A 135 -6.97 -12.66 -2.27
N SER A 136 -7.27 -12.64 -3.56
CA SER A 136 -8.61 -12.93 -4.11
C SER A 136 -8.81 -14.35 -4.61
N GLY A 137 -7.80 -15.18 -4.57
CA GLY A 137 -7.89 -16.56 -5.01
C GLY A 137 -7.80 -16.79 -6.51
N GLU A 138 -7.61 -15.75 -7.34
CA GLU A 138 -7.33 -15.97 -8.77
C GLU A 138 -5.98 -16.68 -8.98
N TRP A 139 -5.04 -16.44 -8.06
CA TRP A 139 -3.67 -16.97 -8.08
C TRP A 139 -3.27 -17.63 -6.77
N ALA A 140 -4.02 -17.41 -5.71
CA ALA A 140 -3.75 -17.95 -4.40
C ALA A 140 -5.04 -18.37 -3.73
N VAL A 141 -5.01 -19.48 -3.03
CA VAL A 141 -6.07 -19.87 -2.12
C VAL A 141 -5.75 -19.33 -0.74
N ILE A 142 -6.72 -18.68 -0.14
CA ILE A 142 -6.67 -18.34 1.26
C ILE A 142 -6.86 -19.63 2.03
N TYR A 143 -5.78 -20.15 2.63
CA TYR A 143 -5.94 -21.17 3.65
C TYR A 143 -6.41 -20.49 4.93
N GLY A 144 -7.69 -20.62 5.17
CA GLY A 144 -8.20 -20.51 6.51
C GLY A 144 -7.99 -21.84 7.25
N PRO A 145 -8.18 -21.86 8.56
CA PRO A 145 -8.28 -23.11 9.29
C PRO A 145 -9.29 -24.01 8.60
N THR A 146 -9.01 -25.32 8.56
CA THR A 146 -9.94 -26.33 8.04
C THR A 146 -11.30 -26.16 8.71
N VAL A 147 -12.37 -26.44 7.98
CA VAL A 147 -13.75 -26.30 8.48
C VAL A 147 -13.86 -26.97 9.86
N GLY A 148 -14.06 -26.16 10.90
CA GLY A 148 -14.13 -26.62 12.30
C GLY A 148 -12.97 -26.16 13.19
N GLU A 149 -11.94 -25.51 12.64
CA GLU A 149 -10.89 -24.90 13.45
C GLU A 149 -11.21 -23.43 13.76
N ASP A 150 -10.78 -23.01 14.94
CA ASP A 150 -11.06 -21.68 15.46
C ASP A 150 -10.36 -20.60 14.63
N TRP A 151 -11.12 -19.73 14.01
CA TRP A 151 -10.63 -18.55 13.26
C TRP A 151 -9.79 -17.60 14.13
N SER A 152 -9.76 -17.82 15.43
CA SER A 152 -8.92 -17.05 16.37
C SER A 152 -7.44 -17.32 16.22
N THR A 153 -7.03 -18.39 15.54
CA THR A 153 -5.60 -18.75 15.41
C THR A 153 -4.85 -17.90 14.37
N ASN A 154 -5.52 -17.03 13.62
CA ASN A 154 -4.93 -15.97 12.79
C ASN A 154 -3.80 -16.39 11.84
N ASP A 155 -3.72 -17.64 11.49
CA ASP A 155 -2.70 -18.17 10.58
C ASP A 155 -3.31 -18.28 9.17
N PHE A 156 -3.56 -17.14 8.56
CA PHE A 156 -3.97 -17.12 7.16
C PHE A 156 -2.71 -17.30 6.31
N ARG A 157 -2.58 -18.45 5.70
CA ARG A 157 -1.58 -18.72 4.69
C ARG A 157 -2.20 -18.55 3.33
N PHE A 158 -1.59 -17.68 2.52
CA PHE A 158 -1.86 -17.66 1.10
C PHE A 158 -0.92 -18.65 0.46
N GLU A 159 -1.42 -19.80 0.07
CA GLU A 159 -0.66 -20.75 -0.70
C GLU A 159 -1.20 -20.79 -2.13
N TYR A 160 -0.30 -20.90 -3.08
CA TYR A 160 -0.64 -21.11 -4.47
C TYR A 160 -1.33 -22.47 -4.63
N PHE A 161 -2.46 -22.48 -5.33
CA PHE A 161 -3.15 -23.69 -5.69
C PHE A 161 -2.96 -24.03 -7.15
N ASP A 162 -2.70 -25.32 -7.37
CA ASP A 162 -2.86 -25.94 -8.67
C ASP A 162 -4.36 -25.88 -9.07
N TRP A 163 -4.61 -25.42 -10.27
CA TRP A 163 -5.91 -25.18 -10.88
C TRP A 163 -6.97 -26.25 -10.61
N TRP A 164 -6.54 -27.51 -10.45
CA TRP A 164 -7.41 -28.67 -10.22
C TRP A 164 -7.95 -28.77 -8.79
N ASN A 165 -7.36 -28.11 -7.84
CA ASN A 165 -7.75 -28.21 -6.42
C ASN A 165 -8.67 -27.07 -5.94
N THR A 166 -8.93 -26.06 -6.77
CA THR A 166 -9.78 -24.91 -6.44
C THR A 166 -11.25 -25.26 -6.18
N TRP A 167 -11.69 -26.46 -6.57
CA TRP A 167 -13.07 -26.93 -6.41
C TRP A 167 -13.43 -27.37 -4.99
N LEU A 168 -12.45 -27.52 -4.12
CA LEU A 168 -12.66 -28.18 -2.81
C LEU A 168 -12.78 -27.23 -1.63
N ILE A 169 -12.49 -25.94 -1.80
CA ILE A 169 -12.44 -25.03 -0.67
C ILE A 169 -13.34 -23.83 -0.94
N GLY A 170 -14.48 -23.78 -0.29
CA GLY A 170 -15.52 -22.76 -0.45
C GLY A 170 -15.16 -21.33 -0.01
N TYR A 171 -13.87 -20.97 -0.09
CA TYR A 171 -13.37 -19.64 0.28
C TYR A 171 -12.78 -18.85 -0.89
N ALA A 172 -12.65 -19.46 -2.07
CA ALA A 172 -12.15 -18.79 -3.27
C ALA A 172 -13.03 -17.60 -3.72
N ASP A 173 -14.24 -17.50 -3.19
CA ASP A 173 -15.26 -16.57 -3.65
C ASP A 173 -15.32 -15.25 -2.87
N ARG A 174 -14.48 -15.04 -1.86
CA ARG A 174 -14.54 -13.81 -1.06
C ARG A 174 -13.22 -13.09 -1.00
N LEU A 175 -13.30 -11.77 -1.01
CA LEU A 175 -12.20 -10.90 -0.61
C LEU A 175 -12.20 -10.76 0.92
N PRO A 176 -11.01 -10.71 1.56
CA PRO A 176 -10.92 -10.42 2.98
C PRO A 176 -11.54 -9.04 3.27
N ASN A 177 -12.36 -8.96 4.30
CA ASN A 177 -12.90 -7.70 4.76
C ASN A 177 -11.92 -6.98 5.70
N CYS A 178 -12.28 -5.78 6.16
CA CYS A 178 -11.39 -5.01 7.03
C CYS A 178 -11.11 -5.71 8.37
N GLN A 179 -12.06 -6.49 8.90
CA GLN A 179 -11.85 -7.28 10.12
C GLN A 179 -10.85 -8.42 9.89
N ASP A 180 -11.02 -9.16 8.79
CA ASP A 180 -10.09 -10.22 8.43
C ASP A 180 -8.66 -9.67 8.36
N ILE A 181 -8.47 -8.57 7.61
CA ILE A 181 -7.18 -7.95 7.39
C ILE A 181 -6.55 -7.43 8.69
N GLU A 182 -7.34 -6.84 9.58
CA GLU A 182 -6.85 -6.39 10.90
C GLU A 182 -6.32 -7.55 11.73
N ASN A 183 -6.83 -8.77 11.53
CA ASN A 183 -6.46 -9.95 12.29
C ASN A 183 -5.26 -10.73 11.71
N PHE A 184 -4.82 -10.44 10.49
CA PHE A 184 -3.70 -11.13 9.88
C PHE A 184 -2.40 -10.91 10.66
N LYS A 185 -1.73 -12.01 11.01
CA LYS A 185 -0.39 -12.03 11.59
C LYS A 185 0.67 -12.51 10.61
N SER A 186 0.27 -13.32 9.65
CA SER A 186 1.15 -13.83 8.61
C SER A 186 0.50 -13.61 7.24
N LEU A 187 1.28 -13.17 6.28
CA LEU A 187 0.84 -12.90 4.92
C LEU A 187 1.87 -13.39 3.93
N THR A 188 1.43 -14.13 2.92
CA THR A 188 2.26 -14.48 1.77
C THR A 188 1.78 -13.69 0.55
N ILE A 189 2.68 -12.98 -0.09
CA ILE A 189 2.43 -12.27 -1.35
C ILE A 189 3.28 -12.86 -2.47
N GLN A 190 2.75 -12.84 -3.70
CA GLN A 190 3.41 -13.44 -4.85
C GLN A 190 3.13 -12.65 -6.14
N GLY A 191 3.95 -12.86 -7.16
CA GLY A 191 3.76 -12.27 -8.48
C GLY A 191 4.52 -10.95 -8.68
N GLU A 192 4.18 -10.24 -9.74
CA GLU A 192 4.86 -9.01 -10.18
C GLU A 192 4.33 -7.77 -9.44
N ILE A 193 4.43 -7.80 -8.11
CA ILE A 193 3.97 -6.70 -7.26
C ILE A 193 4.84 -5.45 -7.50
N GLN A 194 4.21 -4.33 -7.81
CA GLN A 194 4.87 -3.06 -8.11
C GLN A 194 4.91 -2.12 -6.90
N THR A 195 3.99 -2.27 -5.96
CA THR A 195 3.93 -1.44 -4.75
C THR A 195 3.51 -2.23 -3.53
N LEU A 196 4.09 -1.88 -2.37
CA LEU A 196 3.73 -2.47 -1.08
C LEU A 196 2.75 -1.60 -0.28
N VAL A 197 2.21 -0.51 -0.83
CA VAL A 197 1.27 0.34 -0.06
C VAL A 197 -0.01 -0.40 0.32
N ASP A 198 -0.37 -1.44 -0.42
CA ASP A 198 -1.55 -2.26 -0.14
C ASP A 198 -1.40 -3.14 1.12
N ILE A 199 -0.17 -3.26 1.66
CA ILE A 199 0.08 -3.98 2.92
C ILE A 199 -0.27 -3.14 4.16
N LEU A 200 -0.40 -1.83 4.03
CA LEU A 200 -0.63 -0.91 5.15
C LEU A 200 -1.85 -1.24 6.03
N PRO A 201 -2.95 -1.79 5.49
CA PRO A 201 -4.08 -2.22 6.31
C PRO A 201 -3.79 -3.38 7.27
N PHE A 202 -2.72 -4.13 7.04
CA PHE A 202 -2.35 -5.32 7.82
C PHE A 202 -1.55 -4.94 9.07
N VAL A 203 -2.11 -4.09 9.90
CA VAL A 203 -1.43 -3.44 11.05
C VAL A 203 -0.92 -4.41 12.12
N ASN A 204 -1.46 -5.63 12.17
CA ASN A 204 -1.05 -6.66 13.12
C ASN A 204 -0.12 -7.71 12.48
N LEU A 205 0.36 -7.47 11.27
CA LEU A 205 1.26 -8.38 10.57
C LEU A 205 2.58 -8.53 11.31
N GLU A 206 2.96 -9.76 11.61
CA GLU A 206 4.20 -10.15 12.27
C GLU A 206 5.19 -10.79 11.29
N THR A 207 4.66 -11.53 10.30
CA THR A 207 5.47 -12.23 9.29
C THR A 207 4.97 -11.92 7.88
N LEU A 208 5.89 -11.55 6.99
CA LEU A 208 5.64 -11.37 5.57
C LEU A 208 6.47 -12.37 4.78
N SER A 209 5.81 -13.19 3.96
CA SER A 209 6.48 -14.07 2.99
C SER A 209 6.33 -13.47 1.59
N ILE A 210 7.43 -13.33 0.88
CA ILE A 210 7.46 -12.84 -0.50
C ILE A 210 7.97 -13.97 -1.37
N ILE A 211 7.13 -14.48 -2.26
CA ILE A 211 7.47 -15.62 -3.10
C ILE A 211 7.31 -15.29 -4.59
N LYS A 212 7.97 -16.07 -5.42
CA LYS A 212 7.79 -16.04 -6.86
C LYS A 212 6.37 -16.50 -7.20
N GLY A 213 5.73 -15.82 -8.14
CA GLY A 213 4.45 -16.26 -8.68
C GLY A 213 4.57 -17.64 -9.34
N LYS A 214 3.54 -18.46 -9.17
CA LYS A 214 3.43 -19.78 -9.80
C LYS A 214 2.24 -19.77 -10.75
N GLY A 215 2.27 -20.58 -11.81
CA GLY A 215 1.15 -20.75 -12.75
C GLY A 215 1.47 -20.32 -14.17
N PHE A 216 0.45 -20.00 -14.96
CA PHE A 216 0.63 -19.63 -16.38
C PHE A 216 1.43 -18.37 -16.63
N SER A 217 1.63 -17.53 -15.62
CA SER A 217 2.53 -16.38 -15.64
C SER A 217 3.88 -16.74 -15.02
N VAL A 218 4.41 -17.88 -15.39
CA VAL A 218 5.64 -18.44 -14.85
C VAL A 218 6.74 -17.37 -14.85
N ASP A 219 7.43 -17.27 -13.73
CA ASP A 219 8.62 -16.45 -13.51
C ASP A 219 8.45 -14.98 -13.09
N LYS A 220 7.25 -14.56 -12.71
CA LYS A 220 7.07 -13.20 -12.19
C LYS A 220 7.37 -13.12 -10.70
N THR A 221 8.18 -12.15 -10.34
CA THR A 221 8.53 -11.83 -8.95
C THR A 221 8.19 -10.38 -8.65
N ILE A 222 8.19 -10.04 -7.37
CA ILE A 222 8.10 -8.64 -6.94
C ILE A 222 9.13 -7.78 -7.66
N ASN A 223 8.75 -6.55 -8.00
CA ASN A 223 9.67 -5.58 -8.59
C ASN A 223 10.88 -5.38 -7.65
N PRO A 224 12.13 -5.57 -8.13
CA PRO A 224 13.32 -5.41 -7.31
C PRO A 224 13.52 -3.98 -6.79
N ASN A 225 12.87 -2.99 -7.41
CA ASN A 225 12.94 -1.59 -7.02
C ASN A 225 11.69 -1.14 -6.21
N VAL A 226 10.89 -2.08 -5.71
CA VAL A 226 9.74 -1.75 -4.86
C VAL A 226 10.19 -0.96 -3.63
N ASP A 227 9.40 0.04 -3.25
CA ASP A 227 9.68 0.82 -2.05
C ASP A 227 9.44 0.00 -0.78
N LEU A 228 10.50 -0.51 -0.19
CA LEU A 228 10.46 -1.27 1.06
C LEU A 228 10.25 -0.37 2.30
N THR A 229 10.42 0.95 2.19
CA THR A 229 10.25 1.85 3.34
C THR A 229 8.83 1.87 3.87
N VAL A 230 7.85 1.50 3.04
CA VAL A 230 6.44 1.30 3.41
C VAL A 230 6.31 0.34 4.60
N LEU A 231 7.14 -0.69 4.68
CA LEU A 231 7.12 -1.69 5.76
C LEU A 231 7.44 -1.10 7.14
N LYS A 232 8.07 0.08 7.23
CA LYS A 232 8.29 0.80 8.50
C LYS A 232 7.00 1.14 9.23
N LYS A 233 5.88 1.22 8.51
CA LYS A 233 4.55 1.52 9.07
C LYS A 233 3.92 0.32 9.78
N LEU A 234 4.44 -0.88 9.55
CA LEU A 234 3.95 -2.12 10.18
C LEU A 234 4.72 -2.37 11.48
N LYS A 235 4.28 -1.75 12.57
CA LYS A 235 4.98 -1.74 13.87
C LYS A 235 5.22 -3.12 14.49
N LYS A 236 4.44 -4.14 14.08
CA LYS A 236 4.56 -5.52 14.59
C LYS A 236 5.35 -6.43 13.67
N LEU A 237 5.66 -6.00 12.47
CA LEU A 237 6.43 -6.80 11.52
C LEU A 237 7.84 -7.03 12.07
N ASN A 238 8.22 -8.29 12.20
CA ASN A 238 9.52 -8.69 12.73
C ASN A 238 10.25 -9.69 11.81
N THR A 239 9.53 -10.40 10.96
CA THR A 239 10.11 -11.45 10.11
C THR A 239 9.69 -11.25 8.65
N VAL A 240 10.66 -11.34 7.74
CA VAL A 240 10.40 -11.45 6.30
C VAL A 240 11.04 -12.72 5.77
N ILE A 241 10.26 -13.53 5.08
CA ILE A 241 10.69 -14.77 4.43
C ILE A 241 10.76 -14.50 2.94
N ILE A 242 11.93 -14.66 2.34
CA ILE A 242 12.14 -14.45 0.92
C ILE A 242 12.23 -15.82 0.25
N GLY A 243 11.30 -16.09 -0.65
CA GLY A 243 11.29 -17.34 -1.43
C GLY A 243 12.45 -17.41 -2.43
N PRO A 244 12.71 -18.61 -2.97
CA PRO A 244 13.71 -18.78 -4.01
C PRO A 244 13.39 -17.92 -5.24
N ASP A 245 14.43 -17.46 -5.92
CA ASP A 245 14.35 -16.61 -7.12
C ASP A 245 13.69 -15.23 -6.93
N VAL A 246 13.40 -14.80 -5.71
CA VAL A 246 12.96 -13.44 -5.43
C VAL A 246 14.18 -12.51 -5.41
N PRO A 247 14.20 -11.40 -6.17
CA PRO A 247 15.37 -10.55 -6.35
C PRO A 247 15.61 -9.57 -5.18
N LEU A 248 15.21 -9.94 -3.97
CA LEU A 248 15.41 -9.17 -2.75
C LEU A 248 16.38 -9.89 -1.82
N THR A 249 17.22 -9.13 -1.17
CA THR A 249 18.21 -9.63 -0.22
C THR A 249 18.12 -8.85 1.10
N LYS A 250 18.73 -9.36 2.16
CA LYS A 250 18.81 -8.62 3.43
C LYS A 250 19.32 -7.19 3.24
N LYS A 251 20.28 -6.99 2.32
CA LYS A 251 20.82 -5.66 2.03
C LYS A 251 19.75 -4.66 1.59
N ASN A 252 18.77 -5.08 0.77
CA ASN A 252 17.69 -4.19 0.32
C ASN A 252 16.86 -3.68 1.51
N PHE A 253 16.60 -4.53 2.50
CA PHE A 253 15.89 -4.13 3.73
C PHE A 253 16.75 -3.24 4.63
N ASP A 254 18.03 -3.55 4.78
CA ASP A 254 18.97 -2.72 5.57
C ASP A 254 19.10 -1.30 4.95
N ASP A 255 19.25 -1.21 3.62
CA ASP A 255 19.30 0.05 2.88
C ASP A 255 17.99 0.86 3.02
N ALA A 256 16.85 0.19 3.13
CA ALA A 256 15.57 0.81 3.42
C ALA A 256 15.41 1.21 4.91
N GLY A 257 16.40 0.94 5.77
CA GLY A 257 16.36 1.24 7.20
C GLY A 257 15.50 0.29 8.03
N LEU A 258 15.36 -0.96 7.58
CA LEU A 258 14.58 -2.03 8.21
C LEU A 258 15.49 -3.05 8.92
N THR A 259 16.56 -2.56 9.54
CA THR A 259 17.62 -3.39 10.15
C THR A 259 17.15 -4.26 11.32
N HIS A 260 15.98 -3.93 11.89
CA HIS A 260 15.36 -4.70 12.99
C HIS A 260 14.69 -5.99 12.51
N LEU A 261 14.43 -6.13 11.20
CA LEU A 261 13.75 -7.30 10.66
C LEU A 261 14.68 -8.51 10.58
N THR A 262 14.15 -9.66 10.96
CA THR A 262 14.76 -10.95 10.66
C THR A 262 14.42 -11.34 9.22
N ILE A 263 15.44 -11.41 8.36
CA ILE A 263 15.29 -11.83 6.98
C ILE A 263 15.76 -13.27 6.85
N THR A 264 14.86 -14.13 6.40
CA THR A 264 15.16 -15.56 6.14
C THR A 264 14.89 -15.88 4.67
N HIS A 265 15.60 -16.87 4.15
CA HIS A 265 15.32 -17.41 2.82
C HIS A 265 14.59 -18.72 2.98
N GLY A 266 13.40 -18.83 2.35
CA GLY A 266 12.66 -20.08 2.25
C GLY A 266 13.33 -21.04 1.27
N GLU A 267 13.18 -22.35 1.50
CA GLU A 267 13.63 -23.41 0.59
C GLU A 267 12.74 -23.51 -0.65
#